data_ae12887ed87249caa6b02565f1fef9cb
#
_entry.id   ae12887ed87249caa6b02565f1fef9cb
#
_cell.length_a   1.000
_cell.length_b   1.000
_cell.length_c   1.000
_cell.angle_alpha   90.00
_cell.angle_beta   90.00
_cell.angle_gamma   90.00
#
_symmetry.space_group_name_H-M   'P 1'
#
loop_
_entity.id
_entity.type
_entity.pdbx_description
1 polymer ?
#
loop_
_entity_poly.entity_id
_entity_poly.type
_entity_poly.pdbx_seq_one_letter_code
_entity_poly.pdbx_strand_id
1 'polypeptide(L)'
;MRNSIQILFGLVLLSSSWASYSAIRVVTTTQDLAAIAAAVGGQYVTVQSLTPGTRDPHFASAKPSMIRKVFRADLLLVIGADMEIGWLPPLLQSARNARVLPGNNGYLDLSTAVPLLGKMDGIVSRAMGDVHAKGNPHYWLDPRNGIRLAQAIANRLGELDPEHREAYQQQFTDFQNRLNNKFTIWRNELAQLKGKSVIAYHNSFIYLADAFEFNIVDEVEPKPGISPSAASLNALVTHIRADKIDLLIMEPYYERRSAQYLNVETGIRIAVLPQSVGAQTDIKNYIELFDSIVTILKNTIGK
;
A
#
# COMPACT_ATOMS: atom_id res chain seq x y z
N MET A 1 20.21 -37.36 75.89
CA MET A 1 19.42 -37.70 74.66
C MET A 1 18.96 -36.39 74.05
N ARG A 2 19.58 -35.98 72.96
CA ARG A 2 19.24 -34.72 72.23
C ARG A 2 18.66 -35.12 70.87
N ASN A 3 17.38 -34.93 70.68
CA ASN A 3 16.70 -35.14 69.37
C ASN A 3 16.95 -33.96 68.47
N SER A 4 17.64 -34.18 67.39
CA SER A 4 17.79 -33.17 66.31
C SER A 4 16.68 -33.40 65.30
N ILE A 5 15.76 -32.41 65.17
CA ILE A 5 14.74 -32.38 64.15
C ILE A 5 15.37 -31.69 62.91
N GLN A 6 15.53 -32.44 61.86
CA GLN A 6 15.93 -31.91 60.56
C GLN A 6 14.67 -31.47 59.79
N ILE A 7 14.51 -30.16 59.60
CA ILE A 7 13.47 -29.57 58.78
C ILE A 7 14.00 -29.55 57.33
N LEU A 8 13.39 -30.40 56.49
CA LEU A 8 13.66 -30.47 55.06
C LEU A 8 12.87 -29.35 54.35
N PHE A 9 13.57 -28.27 53.95
CA PHE A 9 12.98 -27.19 53.14
C PHE A 9 12.94 -27.65 51.67
N GLY A 10 11.76 -28.08 51.19
CA GLY A 10 11.53 -28.41 49.79
C GLY A 10 11.44 -27.15 48.93
N LEU A 11 12.46 -26.89 48.16
CA LEU A 11 12.49 -25.81 47.19
C LEU A 11 11.67 -26.22 45.95
N VAL A 12 10.40 -25.74 45.87
CA VAL A 12 9.56 -25.92 44.68
C VAL A 12 10.03 -24.89 43.65
N LEU A 13 10.84 -25.35 42.71
CA LEU A 13 11.19 -24.60 41.49
C LEU A 13 9.95 -24.55 40.58
N LEU A 14 9.23 -23.46 40.61
CA LEU A 14 8.23 -23.10 39.61
C LEU A 14 8.97 -22.82 38.28
N SER A 15 9.13 -23.83 37.46
CA SER A 15 9.57 -23.69 36.09
C SER A 15 8.45 -23.01 35.29
N SER A 16 8.51 -21.68 35.20
CA SER A 16 7.72 -20.92 34.24
C SER A 16 8.16 -21.36 32.83
N SER A 17 7.39 -22.26 32.23
CA SER A 17 7.53 -22.60 30.82
C SER A 17 7.19 -21.35 30.03
N TRP A 18 8.20 -20.60 29.63
CA TRP A 18 8.02 -19.54 28.64
C TRP A 18 7.72 -20.27 27.33
N ALA A 19 6.44 -20.39 27.00
CA ALA A 19 6.05 -20.82 25.67
C ALA A 19 6.72 -19.87 24.67
N SER A 20 7.72 -20.37 23.95
CA SER A 20 8.36 -19.63 22.88
C SER A 20 7.34 -19.49 21.74
N TYR A 21 6.59 -18.42 21.78
CA TYR A 21 5.58 -18.13 20.75
C TYR A 21 6.30 -17.75 19.47
N SER A 22 6.12 -18.54 18.42
CA SER A 22 6.67 -18.22 17.11
C SER A 22 5.78 -17.15 16.47
N ALA A 23 6.31 -15.95 16.29
CA ALA A 23 5.61 -14.86 15.61
C ALA A 23 5.05 -15.31 14.25
N ILE A 24 3.82 -14.88 13.90
CA ILE A 24 3.22 -15.15 12.60
C ILE A 24 4.09 -14.54 11.49
N ARG A 25 4.46 -15.35 10.52
CA ARG A 25 5.23 -14.90 9.35
C ARG A 25 4.29 -14.34 8.29
N VAL A 26 4.19 -13.03 8.26
CA VAL A 26 3.39 -12.29 7.28
C VAL A 26 4.25 -11.94 6.08
N VAL A 27 3.80 -12.32 4.90
CA VAL A 27 4.38 -11.88 3.62
C VAL A 27 3.36 -11.01 2.91
N THR A 28 3.81 -9.91 2.33
CA THR A 28 2.94 -8.95 1.62
C THR A 28 3.44 -8.72 0.21
N THR A 29 2.57 -8.36 -0.70
CA THR A 29 2.97 -8.05 -2.06
C THR A 29 3.65 -6.69 -2.15
N THR A 30 3.23 -5.70 -1.35
CA THR A 30 3.78 -4.34 -1.32
C THR A 30 4.31 -3.93 0.05
N GLN A 31 5.15 -2.89 0.09
CA GLN A 31 5.67 -2.30 1.32
C GLN A 31 4.58 -1.60 2.14
N ASP A 32 3.52 -1.11 1.48
CA ASP A 32 2.41 -0.44 2.15
C ASP A 32 1.64 -1.41 3.02
N LEU A 33 1.31 -2.58 2.47
CA LEU A 33 0.70 -3.66 3.24
C LEU A 33 1.63 -4.16 4.35
N ALA A 34 2.95 -4.19 4.09
CA ALA A 34 3.92 -4.57 5.12
C ALA A 34 3.94 -3.58 6.29
N ALA A 35 3.90 -2.28 5.99
CA ALA A 35 3.88 -1.24 7.00
C ALA A 35 2.61 -1.27 7.84
N ILE A 36 1.44 -1.48 7.22
CA ILE A 36 0.16 -1.62 7.93
C ILE A 36 0.16 -2.90 8.77
N ALA A 37 0.59 -4.03 8.20
CA ALA A 37 0.66 -5.30 8.91
C ALA A 37 1.60 -5.25 10.13
N ALA A 38 2.74 -4.57 10.01
CA ALA A 38 3.65 -4.35 11.12
C ALA A 38 3.04 -3.45 12.20
N ALA A 39 2.29 -2.43 11.80
CA ALA A 39 1.64 -1.51 12.74
C ALA A 39 0.56 -2.21 13.59
N VAL A 40 -0.22 -3.13 13.00
CA VAL A 40 -1.30 -3.84 13.72
C VAL A 40 -0.85 -5.17 14.34
N GLY A 41 0.20 -5.80 13.79
CA GLY A 41 0.73 -7.07 14.30
C GLY A 41 1.70 -6.92 15.47
N GLY A 42 2.39 -5.76 15.54
CA GLY A 42 3.35 -5.46 16.60
C GLY A 42 4.43 -6.54 16.74
N GLN A 43 4.71 -6.93 17.98
CA GLN A 43 5.72 -7.94 18.31
C GLN A 43 5.31 -9.38 17.97
N TYR A 44 4.04 -9.62 17.65
CA TYR A 44 3.51 -10.96 17.39
C TYR A 44 3.62 -11.40 15.93
N VAL A 45 4.15 -10.54 15.07
CA VAL A 45 4.35 -10.83 13.65
C VAL A 45 5.78 -10.55 13.20
N THR A 46 6.23 -11.28 12.17
CA THR A 46 7.39 -10.89 11.38
C THR A 46 6.92 -10.60 9.97
N VAL A 47 7.19 -9.41 9.46
CA VAL A 47 6.62 -8.97 8.17
C VAL A 47 7.72 -8.82 7.12
N GLN A 48 7.46 -9.31 5.92
CA GLN A 48 8.34 -9.17 4.76
C GLN A 48 7.55 -8.84 3.50
N SER A 49 7.95 -7.79 2.79
CA SER A 49 7.40 -7.49 1.46
C SER A 49 8.09 -8.27 0.35
N LEU A 50 7.34 -8.56 -0.73
CA LEU A 50 7.86 -9.15 -1.96
C LEU A 50 8.44 -8.08 -2.89
N THR A 51 7.77 -6.95 -3.04
CA THR A 51 8.22 -5.85 -3.90
C THR A 51 8.80 -4.70 -3.07
N PRO A 52 9.85 -4.02 -3.55
CA PRO A 52 10.35 -2.81 -2.92
C PRO A 52 9.47 -1.61 -3.30
N GLY A 53 9.35 -0.62 -2.41
CA GLY A 53 8.58 0.60 -2.64
C GLY A 53 9.12 1.54 -3.73
N THR A 54 10.32 1.26 -4.24
CA THR A 54 10.97 2.02 -5.32
C THR A 54 10.58 1.58 -6.73
N ARG A 55 9.71 0.58 -6.86
CA ARG A 55 9.32 -0.01 -8.16
C ARG A 55 7.83 -0.13 -8.27
N ASP A 56 7.37 -0.09 -9.52
CA ASP A 56 5.99 -0.36 -9.87
C ASP A 56 5.62 -1.81 -9.50
N PRO A 57 4.60 -2.03 -8.64
CA PRO A 57 4.20 -3.35 -8.20
C PRO A 57 3.52 -4.20 -9.30
N HIS A 58 3.04 -3.60 -10.41
CA HIS A 58 2.49 -4.35 -11.54
C HIS A 58 3.55 -5.22 -12.23
N PHE A 59 4.82 -4.78 -12.26
CA PHE A 59 5.90 -5.37 -13.03
C PHE A 59 6.95 -6.06 -12.17
N ALA A 60 6.52 -6.78 -11.12
CA ALA A 60 7.44 -7.59 -10.35
C ALA A 60 7.82 -8.87 -11.12
N SER A 61 9.09 -9.27 -11.02
CA SER A 61 9.57 -10.53 -11.55
C SER A 61 9.76 -11.53 -10.42
N ALA A 62 9.20 -12.73 -10.55
CA ALA A 62 9.36 -13.78 -9.56
C ALA A 62 10.86 -14.14 -9.39
N LYS A 63 11.35 -14.08 -8.14
CA LYS A 63 12.74 -14.38 -7.78
C LYS A 63 12.78 -15.54 -6.80
N PRO A 64 13.86 -16.36 -6.77
CA PRO A 64 14.00 -17.44 -5.80
C PRO A 64 13.87 -17.00 -4.34
N SER A 65 14.26 -15.76 -4.02
CA SER A 65 14.07 -15.16 -2.69
C SER A 65 12.60 -14.97 -2.34
N MET A 66 11.76 -14.57 -3.29
CA MET A 66 10.31 -14.40 -3.11
C MET A 66 9.64 -15.75 -2.90
N ILE A 67 10.03 -16.78 -3.68
CA ILE A 67 9.54 -18.17 -3.51
C ILE A 67 9.81 -18.66 -2.08
N ARG A 68 11.03 -18.45 -1.56
CA ARG A 68 11.38 -18.84 -0.19
C ARG A 68 10.57 -18.10 0.87
N LYS A 69 10.27 -16.81 0.67
CA LYS A 69 9.42 -16.05 1.59
C LYS A 69 8.01 -16.63 1.63
N VAL A 70 7.38 -16.82 0.46
CA VAL A 70 6.01 -17.33 0.33
C VAL A 70 5.92 -18.78 0.84
N PHE A 71 6.93 -19.62 0.56
CA PHE A 71 7.00 -21.01 1.08
C PHE A 71 6.90 -21.05 2.61
N ARG A 72 7.51 -20.08 3.32
CA ARG A 72 7.55 -20.03 4.79
C ARG A 72 6.42 -19.19 5.40
N ALA A 73 5.61 -18.53 4.59
CA ALA A 73 4.56 -17.63 5.08
C ALA A 73 3.45 -18.40 5.80
N ASP A 74 2.95 -17.82 6.88
CA ASP A 74 1.73 -18.23 7.56
C ASP A 74 0.54 -17.41 7.06
N LEU A 75 0.79 -16.15 6.66
CA LEU A 75 -0.18 -15.24 6.06
C LEU A 75 0.44 -14.51 4.86
N LEU A 76 -0.26 -14.50 3.73
CA LEU A 76 0.03 -13.70 2.55
C LEU A 76 -1.04 -12.63 2.37
N LEU A 77 -0.61 -11.36 2.37
CA LEU A 77 -1.46 -10.21 2.10
C LEU A 77 -1.20 -9.74 0.67
N VAL A 78 -2.26 -9.62 -0.12
CA VAL A 78 -2.17 -9.16 -1.50
C VAL A 78 -3.03 -7.91 -1.70
N ILE A 79 -2.60 -7.04 -2.62
CA ILE A 79 -3.42 -5.91 -3.07
C ILE A 79 -4.68 -6.45 -3.74
N GLY A 80 -4.58 -7.45 -4.60
CA GLY A 80 -5.71 -7.94 -5.37
C GLY A 80 -6.15 -6.97 -6.48
N ALA A 81 -7.42 -7.03 -6.87
CA ALA A 81 -7.95 -6.22 -7.99
C ALA A 81 -7.04 -6.27 -9.23
N ASP A 82 -6.50 -7.46 -9.52
CA ASP A 82 -5.61 -7.79 -10.64
C ASP A 82 -4.21 -7.11 -10.62
N MET A 83 -3.81 -6.40 -9.53
CA MET A 83 -2.50 -5.78 -9.39
C MET A 83 -1.35 -6.76 -9.66
N GLU A 84 -1.42 -7.95 -9.08
CA GLU A 84 -0.36 -8.95 -9.12
C GLU A 84 -0.58 -10.03 -10.18
N ILE A 85 -1.56 -9.86 -11.08
CA ILE A 85 -2.00 -10.91 -12.03
C ILE A 85 -0.86 -11.43 -12.91
N GLY A 86 0.11 -10.58 -13.23
CA GLY A 86 1.24 -10.91 -14.12
C GLY A 86 2.32 -11.78 -13.48
N TRP A 87 2.43 -11.81 -12.13
CA TRP A 87 3.59 -12.43 -11.47
C TRP A 87 3.27 -13.27 -10.22
N LEU A 88 2.19 -12.99 -9.50
CA LEU A 88 1.87 -13.72 -8.26
C LEU A 88 1.42 -15.16 -8.51
N PRO A 89 0.54 -15.48 -9.48
CA PRO A 89 0.08 -16.86 -9.69
C PRO A 89 1.21 -17.86 -9.93
N PRO A 90 2.20 -17.64 -10.83
CA PRO A 90 3.32 -18.54 -11.01
C PRO A 90 4.25 -18.59 -9.79
N LEU A 91 4.35 -17.50 -9.01
CA LEU A 91 5.10 -17.47 -7.75
C LEU A 91 4.47 -18.41 -6.70
N LEU A 92 3.14 -18.34 -6.51
CA LEU A 92 2.40 -19.20 -5.59
C LEU A 92 2.54 -20.68 -5.96
N GLN A 93 2.42 -21.00 -7.26
CA GLN A 93 2.61 -22.35 -7.76
C GLN A 93 4.04 -22.88 -7.45
N SER A 94 5.05 -22.03 -7.64
CA SER A 94 6.45 -22.40 -7.37
C SER A 94 6.75 -22.51 -5.87
N ALA A 95 6.08 -21.74 -5.03
CA ALA A 95 6.27 -21.76 -3.57
C ALA A 95 5.66 -22.98 -2.89
N ARG A 96 4.68 -23.65 -3.50
CA ARG A 96 4.04 -24.88 -2.98
C ARG A 96 3.57 -24.79 -1.53
N ASN A 97 3.12 -23.63 -1.08
CA ASN A 97 2.57 -23.45 0.26
C ASN A 97 1.03 -23.37 0.19
N ALA A 98 0.38 -24.49 0.50
CA ALA A 98 -1.08 -24.59 0.43
C ALA A 98 -1.79 -23.61 1.37
N ARG A 99 -1.18 -23.21 2.50
CA ARG A 99 -1.81 -22.29 3.46
C ARG A 99 -2.15 -20.94 2.85
N VAL A 100 -1.28 -20.43 1.96
CA VAL A 100 -1.36 -19.10 1.38
C VAL A 100 -1.87 -19.11 -0.06
N LEU A 101 -2.61 -20.13 -0.44
CA LEU A 101 -3.35 -20.15 -1.71
C LEU A 101 -4.71 -19.48 -1.57
N PRO A 102 -5.24 -18.86 -2.64
CA PRO A 102 -6.57 -18.28 -2.64
C PRO A 102 -7.63 -19.24 -2.08
N GLY A 103 -8.50 -18.75 -1.19
CA GLY A 103 -9.54 -19.55 -0.53
C GLY A 103 -9.12 -20.14 0.82
N ASN A 104 -7.85 -20.11 1.19
CA ASN A 104 -7.37 -20.60 2.50
C ASN A 104 -7.16 -19.43 3.49
N ASN A 105 -7.19 -19.73 4.79
CA ASN A 105 -7.09 -18.73 5.86
C ASN A 105 -5.75 -17.95 5.86
N GLY A 106 -4.68 -18.51 5.33
CA GLY A 106 -3.40 -17.84 5.17
C GLY A 106 -3.31 -16.92 3.94
N TYR A 107 -4.38 -16.75 3.17
CA TYR A 107 -4.45 -15.81 2.03
C TYR A 107 -5.48 -14.72 2.30
N LEU A 108 -5.11 -13.46 2.14
CA LEU A 108 -6.02 -12.33 2.29
C LEU A 108 -5.89 -11.36 1.12
N ASP A 109 -6.92 -11.35 0.25
CA ASP A 109 -7.09 -10.35 -0.80
C ASP A 109 -7.73 -9.11 -0.20
N LEU A 110 -6.94 -8.05 -0.07
CA LEU A 110 -7.35 -6.83 0.61
C LEU A 110 -8.22 -5.91 -0.27
N SER A 111 -8.32 -6.18 -1.58
CA SER A 111 -9.29 -5.49 -2.44
C SER A 111 -10.73 -5.71 -2.01
N THR A 112 -11.00 -6.82 -1.29
CA THR A 112 -12.34 -7.13 -0.75
C THR A 112 -12.72 -6.29 0.47
N ALA A 113 -11.75 -5.65 1.10
CA ALA A 113 -11.98 -4.84 2.31
C ALA A 113 -12.27 -3.36 2.01
N VAL A 114 -12.15 -2.93 0.75
CA VAL A 114 -12.26 -1.52 0.35
C VAL A 114 -13.26 -1.31 -0.77
N PRO A 115 -13.91 -0.13 -0.86
CA PRO A 115 -14.68 0.23 -2.04
C PRO A 115 -13.70 0.50 -3.20
N LEU A 116 -13.84 -0.25 -4.29
CA LEU A 116 -13.02 -0.04 -5.47
C LEU A 116 -13.62 1.05 -6.36
N LEU A 117 -12.81 2.06 -6.69
CA LEU A 117 -13.10 3.11 -7.67
C LEU A 117 -12.65 2.68 -9.07
N GLY A 118 -13.11 3.38 -10.10
CA GLY A 118 -12.67 3.15 -11.48
C GLY A 118 -13.05 1.79 -12.05
N LYS A 119 -14.17 1.21 -11.58
CA LYS A 119 -14.74 -0.01 -12.20
C LYS A 119 -15.13 0.26 -13.64
N MET A 120 -14.82 -0.68 -14.50
CA MET A 120 -15.14 -0.58 -15.92
C MET A 120 -16.31 -1.54 -16.26
N ASP A 121 -17.32 -1.00 -16.94
CA ASP A 121 -18.36 -1.81 -17.51
C ASP A 121 -17.90 -2.34 -18.88
N GLY A 122 -18.08 -3.65 -19.12
CA GLY A 122 -17.78 -4.27 -20.40
C GLY A 122 -16.57 -5.21 -20.40
N ILE A 123 -16.19 -5.65 -21.61
CA ILE A 123 -15.07 -6.59 -21.80
C ILE A 123 -13.74 -5.81 -21.79
N VAL A 124 -12.97 -6.00 -20.73
CA VAL A 124 -11.59 -5.48 -20.67
C VAL A 124 -10.66 -6.40 -21.42
N SER A 125 -9.83 -5.82 -22.33
CA SER A 125 -8.81 -6.55 -23.07
C SER A 125 -7.42 -5.98 -22.79
N ARG A 126 -6.39 -6.78 -22.97
CA ARG A 126 -4.98 -6.35 -22.84
C ARG A 126 -4.59 -5.22 -23.83
N ALA A 127 -5.34 -5.04 -24.92
CA ALA A 127 -5.15 -3.93 -25.84
C ALA A 127 -5.49 -2.56 -25.24
N MET A 128 -6.13 -2.54 -24.07
CA MET A 128 -6.48 -1.33 -23.32
C MET A 128 -5.37 -0.89 -22.35
N GLY A 129 -4.25 -1.62 -22.28
CA GLY A 129 -3.17 -1.37 -21.32
C GLY A 129 -3.36 -2.13 -19.99
N ASP A 130 -2.75 -1.64 -18.91
CA ASP A 130 -2.87 -2.19 -17.55
C ASP A 130 -4.20 -1.79 -16.91
N VAL A 131 -5.30 -2.26 -17.51
CA VAL A 131 -6.66 -1.92 -17.09
C VAL A 131 -7.20 -3.01 -16.15
N HIS A 132 -7.78 -2.58 -15.05
CA HIS A 132 -8.30 -3.44 -14.00
C HIS A 132 -9.84 -3.44 -14.03
N ALA A 133 -10.45 -4.50 -14.55
CA ALA A 133 -11.91 -4.59 -14.72
C ALA A 133 -12.68 -4.45 -13.41
N LYS A 134 -12.13 -5.00 -12.33
CA LYS A 134 -12.76 -4.98 -10.99
C LYS A 134 -12.69 -3.63 -10.30
N GLY A 135 -11.88 -2.72 -10.82
CA GLY A 135 -11.59 -1.40 -10.26
C GLY A 135 -10.11 -1.17 -10.05
N ASN A 136 -9.76 0.10 -9.88
CA ASN A 136 -8.37 0.53 -9.74
C ASN A 136 -7.73 -0.05 -8.46
N PRO A 137 -6.55 -0.68 -8.54
CA PRO A 137 -5.93 -1.37 -7.41
C PRO A 137 -5.15 -0.44 -6.46
N HIS A 138 -4.95 0.84 -6.79
CA HIS A 138 -4.10 1.77 -6.01
C HIS A 138 -4.80 2.35 -4.77
N TYR A 139 -5.71 1.59 -4.18
CA TYR A 139 -6.60 2.02 -3.09
C TYR A 139 -5.88 2.37 -1.78
N TRP A 140 -4.63 1.92 -1.61
CA TRP A 140 -3.83 2.29 -0.43
C TRP A 140 -3.44 3.78 -0.42
N LEU A 141 -3.58 4.49 -1.53
CA LEU A 141 -3.35 5.93 -1.62
C LEU A 141 -4.51 6.78 -1.05
N ASP A 142 -5.48 6.17 -0.41
CA ASP A 142 -6.48 6.82 0.42
C ASP A 142 -6.26 6.45 1.89
N PRO A 143 -5.98 7.41 2.80
CA PRO A 143 -5.83 7.13 4.23
C PRO A 143 -7.03 6.41 4.85
N ARG A 144 -8.25 6.66 4.35
CA ARG A 144 -9.47 6.00 4.83
C ARG A 144 -9.46 4.51 4.54
N ASN A 145 -8.90 4.12 3.39
CA ASN A 145 -8.69 2.72 3.06
C ASN A 145 -7.59 2.10 3.92
N GLY A 146 -6.53 2.85 4.27
CA GLY A 146 -5.52 2.39 5.24
C GLY A 146 -6.14 1.87 6.56
N ILE A 147 -7.20 2.52 7.05
CA ILE A 147 -7.94 2.07 8.22
C ILE A 147 -8.68 0.75 7.95
N ARG A 148 -9.35 0.62 6.78
CA ARG A 148 -10.07 -0.59 6.39
C ARG A 148 -9.13 -1.79 6.23
N LEU A 149 -7.96 -1.54 5.63
CA LEU A 149 -6.91 -2.55 5.48
C LEU A 149 -6.38 -3.00 6.83
N ALA A 150 -6.08 -2.06 7.73
CA ALA A 150 -5.61 -2.35 9.09
C ALA A 150 -6.63 -3.20 9.87
N GLN A 151 -7.92 -2.88 9.77
CA GLN A 151 -8.99 -3.67 10.40
C GLN A 151 -9.06 -5.10 9.85
N ALA A 152 -9.01 -5.25 8.50
CA ALA A 152 -9.05 -6.57 7.87
C ALA A 152 -7.85 -7.43 8.27
N ILE A 153 -6.65 -6.82 8.34
CA ILE A 153 -5.43 -7.48 8.76
C ILE A 153 -5.50 -7.88 10.24
N ALA A 154 -5.93 -6.98 11.14
CA ALA A 154 -6.09 -7.27 12.57
C ALA A 154 -7.07 -8.42 12.82
N ASN A 155 -8.19 -8.44 12.11
CA ASN A 155 -9.17 -9.52 12.17
C ASN A 155 -8.55 -10.86 11.75
N ARG A 156 -7.85 -10.89 10.61
CA ARG A 156 -7.21 -12.11 10.10
C ARG A 156 -6.09 -12.59 11.03
N LEU A 157 -5.29 -11.71 11.60
CA LEU A 157 -4.29 -12.08 12.60
C LEU A 157 -4.96 -12.70 13.83
N GLY A 158 -6.06 -12.12 14.33
CA GLY A 158 -6.82 -12.67 15.46
C GLY A 158 -7.53 -14.00 15.15
N GLU A 159 -7.80 -14.33 13.87
CA GLU A 159 -8.29 -15.65 13.44
C GLU A 159 -7.16 -16.70 13.46
N LEU A 160 -5.97 -16.32 13.01
CA LEU A 160 -4.81 -17.21 12.96
C LEU A 160 -4.12 -17.40 14.31
N ASP A 161 -4.25 -16.40 15.18
CA ASP A 161 -3.67 -16.35 16.51
C ASP A 161 -4.69 -15.79 17.53
N PRO A 162 -5.66 -16.62 17.96
CA PRO A 162 -6.72 -16.19 18.84
C PRO A 162 -6.24 -15.71 20.22
N GLU A 163 -5.07 -16.16 20.67
CA GLU A 163 -4.48 -15.82 21.96
C GLU A 163 -4.08 -14.35 22.05
N HIS A 164 -3.67 -13.75 20.93
CA HIS A 164 -3.28 -12.34 20.85
C HIS A 164 -4.31 -11.46 20.14
N ARG A 165 -5.53 -11.94 19.95
CA ARG A 165 -6.60 -11.20 19.26
C ARG A 165 -6.84 -9.81 19.83
N GLU A 166 -6.89 -9.68 21.15
CA GLU A 166 -7.10 -8.39 21.81
C GLU A 166 -5.94 -7.41 21.55
N ALA A 167 -4.71 -7.93 21.54
CA ALA A 167 -3.54 -7.11 21.22
C ALA A 167 -3.59 -6.57 19.79
N TYR A 168 -4.00 -7.37 18.80
CA TYR A 168 -4.18 -6.91 17.42
C TYR A 168 -5.27 -5.84 17.30
N GLN A 169 -6.39 -6.00 18.02
CA GLN A 169 -7.46 -5.00 18.03
C GLN A 169 -7.04 -3.69 18.72
N GLN A 170 -6.25 -3.76 19.79
CA GLN A 170 -5.69 -2.58 20.42
C GLN A 170 -4.73 -1.84 19.49
N GLN A 171 -3.81 -2.54 18.84
CA GLN A 171 -2.87 -1.97 17.85
C GLN A 171 -3.62 -1.33 16.66
N PHE A 172 -4.68 -1.99 16.18
CA PHE A 172 -5.56 -1.42 15.15
C PHE A 172 -6.18 -0.11 15.62
N THR A 173 -6.75 -0.08 16.84
CA THR A 173 -7.37 1.13 17.39
C THR A 173 -6.36 2.29 17.48
N ASP A 174 -5.15 2.00 17.94
CA ASP A 174 -4.08 2.99 18.05
C ASP A 174 -3.63 3.51 16.66
N PHE A 175 -3.51 2.61 15.68
CA PHE A 175 -3.22 2.97 14.29
C PHE A 175 -4.31 3.85 13.70
N GLN A 176 -5.58 3.47 13.84
CA GLN A 176 -6.74 4.20 13.38
C GLN A 176 -6.79 5.62 13.95
N ASN A 177 -6.59 5.76 15.27
CA ASN A 177 -6.62 7.06 15.95
C ASN A 177 -5.51 7.98 15.42
N ARG A 178 -4.28 7.47 15.29
CA ARG A 178 -3.16 8.24 14.74
C ARG A 178 -3.41 8.66 13.29
N LEU A 179 -3.93 7.75 12.46
CA LEU A 179 -4.17 8.02 11.05
C LEU A 179 -5.30 9.02 10.85
N ASN A 180 -6.40 8.92 11.61
CA ASN A 180 -7.50 9.89 11.57
C ASN A 180 -7.05 11.30 11.97
N ASN A 181 -6.25 11.43 13.04
CA ASN A 181 -5.70 12.70 13.47
C ASN A 181 -4.81 13.32 12.36
N LYS A 182 -3.94 12.52 11.76
CA LYS A 182 -3.09 12.95 10.65
C LYS A 182 -3.90 13.33 9.41
N PHE A 183 -4.91 12.54 9.06
CA PHE A 183 -5.74 12.82 7.88
C PHE A 183 -6.45 14.17 8.00
N THR A 184 -6.93 14.52 9.19
CA THR A 184 -7.51 15.86 9.44
C THR A 184 -6.50 16.98 9.18
N ILE A 185 -5.25 16.80 9.65
CA ILE A 185 -4.17 17.77 9.42
C ILE A 185 -3.87 17.89 7.92
N TRP A 186 -3.67 16.75 7.23
CA TRP A 186 -3.35 16.72 5.80
C TRP A 186 -4.43 17.36 4.93
N ARG A 187 -5.72 17.11 5.24
CA ARG A 187 -6.84 17.77 4.53
C ARG A 187 -6.80 19.29 4.68
N ASN A 188 -6.49 19.79 5.86
CA ASN A 188 -6.35 21.24 6.08
C ASN A 188 -5.14 21.81 5.32
N GLU A 189 -4.01 21.11 5.32
CA GLU A 189 -2.81 21.53 4.60
C GLU A 189 -3.00 21.56 3.08
N LEU A 190 -3.81 20.66 2.53
CA LEU A 190 -4.13 20.56 1.10
C LEU A 190 -5.47 21.20 0.72
N ALA A 191 -6.08 22.02 1.61
CA ALA A 191 -7.37 22.67 1.35
C ALA A 191 -7.39 23.46 0.03
N GLN A 192 -6.26 24.01 -0.40
CA GLN A 192 -6.12 24.73 -1.67
C GLN A 192 -6.26 23.84 -2.91
N LEU A 193 -6.10 22.51 -2.78
CA LEU A 193 -6.31 21.57 -3.88
C LEU A 193 -7.79 21.23 -4.11
N LYS A 194 -8.64 21.48 -3.13
CA LYS A 194 -10.06 21.11 -3.24
C LYS A 194 -10.70 21.71 -4.49
N GLY A 195 -11.29 20.82 -5.31
CA GLY A 195 -11.94 21.16 -6.57
C GLY A 195 -11.00 21.53 -7.72
N LYS A 196 -9.68 21.53 -7.51
CA LYS A 196 -8.70 21.83 -8.57
C LYS A 196 -8.61 20.69 -9.58
N SER A 197 -8.39 21.06 -10.85
CA SER A 197 -8.05 20.14 -11.93
C SER A 197 -6.56 19.83 -11.90
N VAL A 198 -6.22 18.56 -12.02
CA VAL A 198 -4.84 18.02 -11.95
C VAL A 198 -4.65 17.03 -13.09
N ILE A 199 -3.47 17.04 -13.72
CA ILE A 199 -3.05 15.97 -14.65
C ILE A 199 -2.29 14.91 -13.84
N ALA A 200 -2.64 13.63 -14.02
CA ALA A 200 -1.83 12.52 -13.49
C ALA A 200 -0.93 11.95 -14.60
N TYR A 201 0.23 11.42 -14.24
CA TYR A 201 1.05 10.72 -15.23
C TYR A 201 0.40 9.39 -15.64
N HIS A 202 0.01 8.62 -14.66
CA HIS A 202 -0.67 7.33 -14.76
C HIS A 202 -1.93 7.33 -13.88
N ASN A 203 -2.85 6.41 -14.12
CA ASN A 203 -4.12 6.29 -13.37
C ASN A 203 -3.95 5.68 -11.96
N SER A 204 -2.97 6.16 -11.19
CA SER A 204 -2.70 5.64 -9.84
C SER A 204 -3.39 6.45 -8.75
N PHE A 205 -3.61 7.74 -8.99
CA PHE A 205 -3.92 8.70 -7.92
C PHE A 205 -5.41 8.96 -7.71
N ILE A 206 -6.33 8.18 -8.31
CA ILE A 206 -7.78 8.44 -8.20
C ILE A 206 -8.27 8.37 -6.76
N TYR A 207 -7.68 7.53 -5.91
CA TYR A 207 -8.01 7.43 -4.49
C TYR A 207 -7.45 8.59 -3.68
N LEU A 208 -6.25 9.07 -4.04
CA LEU A 208 -5.67 10.27 -3.44
C LEU A 208 -6.53 11.50 -3.79
N ALA A 209 -6.97 11.58 -5.05
CA ALA A 209 -7.86 12.64 -5.53
C ALA A 209 -9.19 12.63 -4.77
N ASP A 210 -9.81 11.48 -4.60
CA ASP A 210 -11.06 11.33 -3.84
C ASP A 210 -10.88 11.69 -2.36
N ALA A 211 -9.77 11.27 -1.73
CA ALA A 211 -9.50 11.56 -0.32
C ALA A 211 -9.29 13.06 -0.04
N PHE A 212 -8.64 13.77 -0.95
CA PHE A 212 -8.30 15.19 -0.82
C PHE A 212 -9.16 16.13 -1.68
N GLU A 213 -10.19 15.58 -2.33
CA GLU A 213 -11.24 16.34 -3.04
C GLU A 213 -10.71 17.19 -4.22
N PHE A 214 -9.72 16.69 -4.98
CA PHE A 214 -9.30 17.29 -6.25
C PHE A 214 -9.68 16.38 -7.44
N ASN A 215 -9.63 16.90 -8.67
CA ASN A 215 -10.09 16.19 -9.85
C ASN A 215 -8.91 15.84 -10.77
N ILE A 216 -8.71 14.55 -11.05
CA ILE A 216 -7.86 14.14 -12.16
C ILE A 216 -8.70 14.25 -13.43
N VAL A 217 -8.29 15.18 -14.31
CA VAL A 217 -9.08 15.50 -15.52
C VAL A 217 -8.48 14.91 -16.79
N ASP A 218 -7.19 14.51 -16.76
CA ASP A 218 -6.52 13.84 -17.88
C ASP A 218 -5.26 13.12 -17.38
N GLU A 219 -4.67 12.26 -18.24
CA GLU A 219 -3.50 11.47 -17.96
C GLU A 219 -2.44 11.64 -19.03
N VAL A 220 -1.14 11.61 -18.63
CA VAL A 220 -0.02 11.70 -19.58
C VAL A 220 0.08 10.42 -20.43
N GLU A 221 -0.11 9.26 -19.81
CA GLU A 221 -0.24 8.00 -20.52
C GLU A 221 -1.62 7.89 -21.15
N PRO A 222 -1.72 7.74 -22.49
CA PRO A 222 -3.01 7.66 -23.17
C PRO A 222 -3.78 6.37 -22.83
N LYS A 223 -3.04 5.37 -22.37
CA LYS A 223 -3.51 4.11 -21.79
C LYS A 223 -2.50 3.68 -20.74
N PRO A 224 -2.93 3.11 -19.60
CA PRO A 224 -2.03 2.67 -18.54
C PRO A 224 -0.91 1.75 -19.09
N GLY A 225 0.37 2.10 -18.78
CA GLY A 225 1.54 1.36 -19.22
C GLY A 225 1.95 1.59 -20.70
N ILE A 226 1.31 2.53 -21.41
CA ILE A 226 1.66 2.87 -22.80
C ILE A 226 2.23 4.28 -22.86
N SER A 227 3.49 4.39 -23.32
CA SER A 227 4.16 5.68 -23.44
C SER A 227 3.40 6.65 -24.36
N PRO A 228 3.33 7.95 -24.02
CA PRO A 228 2.61 8.94 -24.82
C PRO A 228 3.29 9.19 -26.17
N SER A 229 2.47 9.41 -27.18
CA SER A 229 2.93 9.87 -28.51
C SER A 229 3.09 11.40 -28.53
N ALA A 230 3.82 11.92 -29.51
CA ALA A 230 3.91 13.38 -29.72
C ALA A 230 2.52 14.02 -29.94
N ALA A 231 1.61 13.31 -30.62
CA ALA A 231 0.25 13.79 -30.85
C ALA A 231 -0.56 13.88 -29.58
N SER A 232 -0.47 12.86 -28.71
CA SER A 232 -1.17 12.88 -27.40
C SER A 232 -0.63 13.96 -26.47
N LEU A 233 0.70 14.18 -26.47
CA LEU A 233 1.30 15.25 -25.68
C LEU A 233 0.87 16.65 -26.16
N ASN A 234 0.78 16.87 -27.49
CA ASN A 234 0.28 18.15 -28.02
C ASN A 234 -1.20 18.38 -27.70
N ALA A 235 -2.01 17.34 -27.70
CA ALA A 235 -3.41 17.44 -27.26
C ALA A 235 -3.49 17.83 -25.77
N LEU A 236 -2.65 17.24 -24.92
CA LEU A 236 -2.53 17.59 -23.51
C LEU A 236 -2.08 19.05 -23.31
N VAL A 237 -1.10 19.55 -24.08
CA VAL A 237 -0.69 20.96 -24.07
C VAL A 237 -1.90 21.88 -24.33
N THR A 238 -2.71 21.53 -25.32
CA THR A 238 -3.92 22.30 -25.66
C THR A 238 -4.93 22.31 -24.52
N HIS A 239 -5.18 21.13 -23.92
CA HIS A 239 -6.10 20.96 -22.78
C HIS A 239 -5.60 21.75 -21.55
N ILE A 240 -4.33 21.60 -21.17
CA ILE A 240 -3.73 22.31 -20.04
C ILE A 240 -3.86 23.83 -20.19
N ARG A 241 -3.62 24.36 -21.39
CA ARG A 241 -3.74 25.80 -21.64
C ARG A 241 -5.19 26.29 -21.60
N ALA A 242 -6.12 25.50 -22.18
CA ALA A 242 -7.55 25.86 -22.21
C ALA A 242 -8.15 25.94 -20.82
N ASP A 243 -7.89 24.94 -19.98
CA ASP A 243 -8.48 24.81 -18.64
C ASP A 243 -7.59 25.39 -17.53
N LYS A 244 -6.44 25.99 -17.90
CA LYS A 244 -5.47 26.60 -16.95
C LYS A 244 -5.04 25.64 -15.85
N ILE A 245 -4.78 24.40 -16.21
CA ILE A 245 -4.34 23.37 -15.26
C ILE A 245 -2.89 23.66 -14.87
N ASP A 246 -2.60 23.75 -13.59
CA ASP A 246 -1.31 24.20 -13.08
C ASP A 246 -0.50 23.13 -12.32
N LEU A 247 -1.04 21.91 -12.18
CA LEU A 247 -0.40 20.83 -11.46
C LEU A 247 -0.45 19.50 -12.24
N LEU A 248 0.72 18.87 -12.37
CA LEU A 248 0.90 17.49 -12.82
C LEU A 248 1.50 16.67 -11.69
N ILE A 249 0.90 15.54 -11.37
CA ILE A 249 1.41 14.58 -10.38
C ILE A 249 1.92 13.33 -11.08
N MET A 250 3.06 12.80 -10.62
CA MET A 250 3.66 11.59 -11.20
C MET A 250 4.43 10.78 -10.17
N GLU A 251 4.64 9.51 -10.46
CA GLU A 251 5.44 8.59 -9.68
C GLU A 251 6.94 8.76 -9.98
N PRO A 252 7.84 8.42 -9.03
CA PRO A 252 9.28 8.62 -9.19
C PRO A 252 9.93 7.64 -10.18
N TYR A 253 9.29 6.52 -10.50
CA TYR A 253 9.85 5.49 -11.41
C TYR A 253 9.51 5.71 -12.89
N TYR A 254 8.61 6.65 -13.22
CA TYR A 254 8.37 7.04 -14.60
C TYR A 254 9.42 8.02 -15.12
N GLU A 255 9.68 7.95 -16.43
CA GLU A 255 10.57 8.88 -17.10
C GLU A 255 9.99 10.30 -17.13
N ARG A 256 10.80 11.27 -16.70
CA ARG A 256 10.37 12.67 -16.57
C ARG A 256 10.23 13.40 -17.91
N ARG A 257 10.70 12.83 -19.01
CA ARG A 257 10.79 13.52 -20.32
C ARG A 257 9.45 14.10 -20.78
N SER A 258 8.38 13.32 -20.72
CA SER A 258 7.04 13.76 -21.11
C SER A 258 6.50 14.86 -20.19
N ALA A 259 6.66 14.69 -18.88
CA ALA A 259 6.26 15.71 -17.90
C ALA A 259 7.06 17.02 -18.07
N GLN A 260 8.38 16.92 -18.31
CA GLN A 260 9.22 18.09 -18.59
C GLN A 260 8.83 18.82 -19.88
N TYR A 261 8.47 18.08 -20.95
CA TYR A 261 7.93 18.68 -22.15
C TYR A 261 6.66 19.48 -21.88
N LEU A 262 5.71 18.92 -21.15
CA LEU A 262 4.49 19.62 -20.76
C LEU A 262 4.79 20.85 -19.90
N ASN A 263 5.75 20.77 -18.98
CA ASN A 263 6.17 21.91 -18.17
C ASN A 263 6.76 23.04 -19.01
N VAL A 264 7.65 22.73 -19.97
CA VAL A 264 8.25 23.74 -20.87
C VAL A 264 7.19 24.42 -21.72
N GLU A 265 6.23 23.65 -22.26
CA GLU A 265 5.20 24.17 -23.15
C GLU A 265 4.10 24.96 -22.44
N THR A 266 3.78 24.62 -21.18
CA THR A 266 2.58 25.16 -20.53
C THR A 266 2.87 25.88 -19.21
N GLY A 267 4.04 25.70 -18.63
CA GLY A 267 4.36 26.16 -17.29
C GLY A 267 3.75 25.30 -16.16
N ILE A 268 3.12 24.15 -16.49
CA ILE A 268 2.51 23.25 -15.49
C ILE A 268 3.56 22.79 -14.48
N ARG A 269 3.26 22.87 -13.19
CA ARG A 269 4.15 22.44 -12.11
C ARG A 269 4.11 20.94 -11.96
N ILE A 270 5.25 20.32 -11.70
CA ILE A 270 5.37 18.87 -11.57
C ILE A 270 5.61 18.51 -10.11
N ALA A 271 4.73 17.70 -9.53
CA ALA A 271 4.92 17.06 -8.23
C ALA A 271 5.25 15.57 -8.42
N VAL A 272 6.46 15.17 -8.04
CA VAL A 272 6.86 13.76 -8.04
C VAL A 272 6.54 13.17 -6.67
N LEU A 273 5.51 12.32 -6.61
CA LEU A 273 4.95 11.80 -5.38
C LEU A 273 5.47 10.39 -5.10
N PRO A 274 5.96 10.09 -3.89
CA PRO A 274 6.21 8.70 -3.51
C PRO A 274 4.88 7.95 -3.50
N GLN A 275 4.86 6.76 -4.09
CA GLN A 275 3.65 5.96 -4.19
C GLN A 275 3.59 4.84 -3.15
N SER A 276 4.71 4.57 -2.48
CA SER A 276 4.81 3.46 -1.54
C SER A 276 5.77 3.76 -0.40
N VAL A 277 5.54 3.12 0.74
CA VAL A 277 6.50 3.04 1.84
C VAL A 277 7.83 2.48 1.30
N GLY A 278 8.95 3.07 1.70
CA GLY A 278 10.27 2.70 1.20
C GLY A 278 10.60 3.22 -0.21
N ALA A 279 9.76 4.06 -0.82
CA ALA A 279 10.09 4.77 -2.06
C ALA A 279 11.26 5.75 -1.85
N GLN A 280 11.41 6.27 -0.63
CA GLN A 280 12.53 7.08 -0.15
C GLN A 280 12.98 6.53 1.20
N THR A 281 14.22 6.78 1.59
CA THR A 281 14.83 6.20 2.80
C THR A 281 14.22 6.69 4.12
N ASP A 282 13.58 7.83 4.10
CA ASP A 282 12.89 8.47 5.22
C ASP A 282 11.42 8.06 5.35
N ILE A 283 10.84 7.40 4.33
CA ILE A 283 9.47 6.88 4.36
C ILE A 283 9.46 5.44 4.87
N LYS A 284 9.35 5.26 6.18
CA LYS A 284 9.46 3.94 6.85
C LYS A 284 8.12 3.33 7.23
N ASN A 285 7.05 4.12 7.27
CA ASN A 285 5.71 3.66 7.64
C ASN A 285 4.63 4.38 6.82
N TYR A 286 3.40 3.89 6.95
CA TYR A 286 2.26 4.35 6.16
C TYR A 286 1.88 5.82 6.42
N ILE A 287 2.09 6.34 7.63
CA ILE A 287 1.83 7.75 7.96
C ILE A 287 2.89 8.64 7.32
N GLU A 288 4.17 8.27 7.37
CA GLU A 288 5.25 9.01 6.73
C GLU A 288 5.12 9.09 5.21
N LEU A 289 4.50 8.08 4.57
CA LEU A 289 4.15 8.15 3.15
C LEU A 289 3.26 9.36 2.85
N PHE A 290 2.19 9.53 3.61
CA PHE A 290 1.29 10.66 3.42
C PHE A 290 1.89 11.99 3.90
N ASP A 291 2.69 12.00 4.97
CA ASP A 291 3.43 13.21 5.38
C ASP A 291 4.31 13.72 4.22
N SER A 292 4.99 12.81 3.51
CA SER A 292 5.79 13.13 2.34
C SER A 292 4.95 13.61 1.15
N ILE A 293 3.89 12.88 0.78
CA ILE A 293 2.97 13.27 -0.31
C ILE A 293 2.41 14.67 -0.07
N VAL A 294 1.89 14.93 1.14
CA VAL A 294 1.27 16.22 1.50
C VAL A 294 2.31 17.34 1.48
N THR A 295 3.50 17.10 1.99
CA THR A 295 4.60 18.08 1.98
C THR A 295 4.99 18.47 0.55
N ILE A 296 5.13 17.48 -0.36
CA ILE A 296 5.48 17.73 -1.76
C ILE A 296 4.36 18.51 -2.46
N LEU A 297 3.11 18.09 -2.31
CA LEU A 297 1.97 18.79 -2.90
C LEU A 297 1.87 20.23 -2.41
N LYS A 298 1.89 20.46 -1.09
CA LYS A 298 1.86 21.78 -0.48
C LYS A 298 2.97 22.69 -1.00
N ASN A 299 4.20 22.19 -1.08
CA ASN A 299 5.34 22.98 -1.58
C ASN A 299 5.24 23.25 -3.08
N THR A 300 4.58 22.38 -3.86
CA THR A 300 4.41 22.57 -5.30
C THR A 300 3.28 23.57 -5.60
N ILE A 301 2.19 23.52 -4.87
CA ILE A 301 1.05 24.46 -5.09
C ILE A 301 1.28 25.84 -4.48
N GLY A 302 2.12 25.96 -3.46
CA GLY A 302 2.40 27.24 -2.78
C GLY A 302 3.43 28.13 -3.50
N LYS A 303 3.99 27.66 -4.60
CA LYS A 303 4.90 28.43 -5.49
C LYS A 303 4.12 29.09 -6.62
#